data_4f80f5790dea00934c96dc816e8b1360
#
_entry.id   4f80f5790dea00934c96dc816e8b1360
#
_cell.length_a   1.000
_cell.length_b   1.000
_cell.length_c   1.000
_cell.angle_alpha   90.00
_cell.angle_beta   90.00
_cell.angle_gamma   90.00
#
_symmetry.space_group_name_H-M   'P 1'
#
loop_
_entity.id
_entity.type
_entity.pdbx_description
1 polymer ?
#
loop_
_entity_poly.entity_id
_entity_poly.type
_entity_poly.pdbx_seq_one_letter_code
_entity_poly.pdbx_strand_id
1 'polypeptide(L)'
;DDYDKKQPGALSMRQSIGGSRNIPAIKAMYMAGIPYVHDTAKKMGLTSGVTGCYTPGVEDCQEILSTAIGDGGQVRLDEHVNAFATFSRMGNYKPITYYTKVEDNKGKVIY
;
A
#
# COMPACT_ATOMS: atom_id res chain seq x y z
N ASP A 1 11.11 16.60 0.24
CA ASP A 1 12.02 16.78 -0.89
C ASP A 1 12.27 15.46 -1.62
N ASP A 2 12.53 15.52 -2.92
CA ASP A 2 12.93 14.36 -3.69
C ASP A 2 14.40 14.00 -3.39
N TYR A 3 14.79 12.78 -3.71
CA TYR A 3 16.12 12.25 -3.45
C TYR A 3 17.25 13.10 -4.10
N ASP A 4 16.99 13.76 -5.22
CA ASP A 4 17.93 14.64 -5.93
C ASP A 4 17.71 16.13 -5.64
N LYS A 5 16.73 16.46 -4.80
CA LYS A 5 16.32 17.84 -4.42
C LYS A 5 16.01 18.75 -5.61
N LYS A 6 15.60 18.15 -6.74
CA LYS A 6 15.22 18.88 -7.94
C LYS A 6 13.71 18.87 -8.13
N GLN A 7 13.22 19.88 -8.81
CA GLN A 7 11.80 19.96 -9.21
C GLN A 7 11.75 20.06 -10.73
N PRO A 8 11.54 18.92 -11.43
CA PRO A 8 11.67 18.88 -12.90
C PRO A 8 10.50 19.52 -13.65
N GLY A 9 9.52 20.11 -12.96
CA GLY A 9 8.37 20.75 -13.58
C GLY A 9 7.24 19.76 -13.90
N ALA A 10 6.52 19.97 -15.00
CA ALA A 10 5.39 19.14 -15.37
C ALA A 10 5.81 17.73 -15.78
N LEU A 11 5.18 16.72 -15.16
CA LEU A 11 5.45 15.30 -15.39
C LEU A 11 4.13 14.53 -15.52
N SER A 12 4.12 13.50 -16.36
CA SER A 12 3.03 12.52 -16.35
C SER A 12 3.09 11.66 -15.09
N MET A 13 1.98 10.98 -14.76
CA MET A 13 1.97 10.04 -13.63
C MET A 13 3.01 8.94 -13.79
N ARG A 14 3.15 8.41 -15.01
CA ARG A 14 4.14 7.36 -15.31
C ARG A 14 5.57 7.84 -15.09
N GLN A 15 5.92 9.02 -15.57
CA GLN A 15 7.23 9.62 -15.35
C GLN A 15 7.49 9.89 -13.87
N SER A 16 6.47 10.34 -13.14
CA SER A 16 6.57 10.62 -11.71
C SER A 16 6.85 9.35 -10.89
N ILE A 17 6.16 8.26 -11.20
CA ILE A 17 6.38 6.97 -10.54
C ILE A 17 7.77 6.42 -10.89
N GLY A 18 8.11 6.40 -12.18
CA GLY A 18 9.40 5.89 -12.65
C GLY A 18 10.59 6.68 -12.12
N GLY A 19 10.43 7.99 -11.93
CA GLY A 19 11.45 8.87 -11.36
C GLY A 19 11.41 8.97 -9.84
N SER A 20 10.51 8.27 -9.16
CA SER A 20 10.35 8.30 -7.70
C SER A 20 10.16 9.72 -7.16
N ARG A 21 9.24 10.47 -7.74
CA ARG A 21 9.00 11.87 -7.38
C ARG A 21 7.97 11.98 -6.25
N ASN A 22 8.32 12.71 -5.19
CA ASN A 22 7.50 12.84 -3.99
C ASN A 22 6.32 13.81 -4.17
N ILE A 23 6.55 14.98 -4.74
CA ILE A 23 5.52 16.02 -4.87
C ILE A 23 4.34 15.54 -5.73
N PRO A 24 4.54 14.95 -6.91
CA PRO A 24 3.41 14.40 -7.67
C PRO A 24 2.64 13.30 -6.93
N ALA A 25 3.31 12.46 -6.16
CA ALA A 25 2.66 11.43 -5.36
C ALA A 25 1.74 12.04 -4.30
N ILE A 26 2.20 13.07 -3.61
CA ILE A 26 1.42 13.80 -2.60
C ILE A 26 0.23 14.51 -3.25
N LYS A 27 0.44 15.15 -4.41
CA LYS A 27 -0.65 15.79 -5.17
C LYS A 27 -1.71 14.79 -5.61
N ALA A 28 -1.28 13.62 -6.09
CA ALA A 28 -2.21 12.56 -6.50
C ALA A 28 -3.06 12.09 -5.32
N MET A 29 -2.46 11.91 -4.15
CA MET A 29 -3.19 11.54 -2.94
C MET A 29 -4.19 12.61 -2.52
N TYR A 30 -3.79 13.88 -2.58
CA TYR A 30 -4.69 15.00 -2.28
C TYR A 30 -5.88 15.02 -3.25
N MET A 31 -5.64 14.84 -4.54
CA MET A 31 -6.69 14.85 -5.57
C MET A 31 -7.63 13.65 -5.44
N ALA A 32 -7.13 12.48 -5.08
CA ALA A 32 -7.95 11.29 -4.86
C ALA A 32 -8.76 11.38 -3.56
N GLY A 33 -8.24 12.09 -2.57
CA GLY A 33 -8.81 12.16 -1.24
C GLY A 33 -8.23 11.10 -0.30
N ILE A 34 -7.73 11.51 0.84
CA ILE A 34 -7.08 10.62 1.80
C ILE A 34 -8.00 9.46 2.24
N PRO A 35 -9.27 9.69 2.63
CA PRO A 35 -10.18 8.60 2.99
C PRO A 35 -10.37 7.58 1.89
N TYR A 36 -10.46 8.03 0.64
CA TYR A 36 -10.63 7.14 -0.51
C TYR A 36 -9.39 6.28 -0.74
N VAL A 37 -8.19 6.85 -0.62
CA VAL A 37 -6.92 6.13 -0.74
C VAL A 37 -6.80 5.07 0.35
N HIS A 38 -7.13 5.41 1.60
CA HIS A 38 -7.11 4.45 2.72
C HIS A 38 -8.12 3.32 2.50
N ASP A 39 -9.32 3.62 2.03
CA ASP A 39 -10.33 2.61 1.73
C ASP A 39 -9.87 1.66 0.61
N THR A 40 -9.30 2.21 -0.44
CA THR A 40 -8.75 1.42 -1.55
C THR A 40 -7.61 0.52 -1.07
N ALA A 41 -6.71 1.03 -0.23
CA ALA A 41 -5.63 0.24 0.35
C ALA A 41 -6.16 -0.94 1.16
N LYS A 42 -7.21 -0.73 1.96
CA LYS A 42 -7.87 -1.80 2.71
C LYS A 42 -8.49 -2.85 1.79
N LYS A 43 -9.13 -2.43 0.70
CA LYS A 43 -9.69 -3.35 -0.31
C LYS A 43 -8.62 -4.16 -1.01
N MET A 44 -7.39 -3.67 -1.08
CA MET A 44 -6.23 -4.39 -1.62
C MET A 44 -5.55 -5.28 -0.58
N GLY A 45 -6.08 -5.36 0.62
CA GLY A 45 -5.59 -6.24 1.68
C GLY A 45 -4.65 -5.61 2.69
N LEU A 46 -4.40 -4.30 2.63
CA LEU A 46 -3.61 -3.59 3.63
C LEU A 46 -4.51 -3.25 4.83
N THR A 47 -4.66 -4.20 5.74
CA THR A 47 -5.60 -4.08 6.86
C THR A 47 -4.99 -3.47 8.10
N SER A 48 -3.67 -3.35 8.16
CA SER A 48 -2.94 -2.82 9.31
C SER A 48 -2.06 -1.64 8.91
N GLY A 49 -2.11 -0.58 9.71
CA GLY A 49 -1.10 0.48 9.69
C GLY A 49 -1.16 1.51 8.57
N VAL A 50 -2.15 1.47 7.67
CA VAL A 50 -2.22 2.43 6.54
C VAL A 50 -2.89 3.75 6.93
N THR A 51 -3.33 3.87 8.17
CA THR A 51 -4.11 5.02 8.62
C THR A 51 -3.29 6.23 9.06
N GLY A 52 -1.98 6.13 9.04
CA GLY A 52 -1.11 7.20 9.54
C GLY A 52 -1.08 7.33 11.06
N CYS A 53 -1.70 6.39 11.77
CA CYS A 53 -1.75 6.38 13.22
C CYS A 53 -0.74 5.40 13.80
N TYR A 54 0.22 5.93 14.50
CA TYR A 54 1.23 5.12 15.19
C TYR A 54 0.93 4.83 16.64
N THR A 55 0.08 5.63 17.27
CA THR A 55 -0.12 5.55 18.71
C THR A 55 -1.31 4.67 19.00
N PRO A 56 -1.12 3.49 19.60
CA PRO A 56 -2.25 2.67 20.03
C PRO A 56 -3.15 3.44 20.98
N GLY A 57 -4.47 3.42 20.73
CA GLY A 57 -5.46 4.09 21.55
C GLY A 57 -5.77 5.54 21.17
N VAL A 58 -5.16 6.07 20.12
CA VAL A 58 -5.55 7.38 19.57
C VAL A 58 -6.55 7.12 18.44
N GLU A 59 -7.82 7.42 18.73
CA GLU A 59 -8.91 7.19 17.78
C GLU A 59 -8.99 8.26 16.68
N ASP A 60 -8.50 9.47 16.96
CA ASP A 60 -8.49 10.60 16.03
C ASP A 60 -7.12 10.73 15.36
N CYS A 61 -6.86 9.86 14.41
CA CYS A 61 -5.65 9.96 13.61
C CYS A 61 -5.81 11.03 12.56
N GLN A 62 -4.95 12.03 12.59
CA GLN A 62 -4.88 12.97 11.49
C GLN A 62 -4.40 12.26 10.22
N GLU A 63 -5.23 12.35 9.21
CA GLU A 63 -4.85 11.93 7.87
C GLU A 63 -3.74 12.84 7.37
N ILE A 64 -2.61 12.25 6.94
CA ILE A 64 -1.46 13.02 6.47
C ILE A 64 -1.16 12.69 5.01
N LEU A 65 -0.91 13.72 4.22
CA LEU A 65 -0.60 13.57 2.80
C LEU A 65 0.73 12.85 2.55
N SER A 66 1.67 12.96 3.48
CA SER A 66 2.97 12.28 3.39
C SER A 66 2.88 10.75 3.43
N THR A 67 1.72 10.18 3.78
CA THR A 67 1.46 8.74 3.65
C THR A 67 1.67 8.26 2.21
N ALA A 68 1.45 9.10 1.22
CA ALA A 68 1.69 8.78 -0.19
C ALA A 68 3.14 8.39 -0.49
N ILE A 69 4.08 8.82 0.34
CA ILE A 69 5.50 8.51 0.19
C ILE A 69 6.02 7.59 1.32
N GLY A 70 5.10 6.96 2.04
CA GLY A 70 5.42 5.95 3.05
C GLY A 70 5.51 6.47 4.48
N ASP A 71 5.26 7.74 4.71
CA ASP A 71 5.25 8.29 6.05
C ASP A 71 3.93 8.00 6.75
N GLY A 72 3.99 7.75 8.03
CA GLY A 72 2.79 7.57 8.86
C GLY A 72 2.10 6.21 8.76
N GLY A 73 2.64 5.24 8.03
CA GLY A 73 2.05 3.92 7.90
C GLY A 73 3.03 2.79 8.17
N GLN A 74 2.56 1.75 8.83
CA GLN A 74 3.27 0.48 8.93
C GLN A 74 2.38 -0.61 8.34
N VAL A 75 2.95 -1.44 7.47
CA VAL A 75 2.21 -2.52 6.83
C VAL A 75 2.93 -3.84 7.05
N ARG A 76 2.17 -4.93 7.07
CA ARG A 76 2.76 -6.25 7.09
C ARG A 76 3.34 -6.56 5.71
N LEU A 77 4.51 -7.19 5.69
CA LEU A 77 5.19 -7.51 4.44
C LEU A 77 4.33 -8.41 3.52
N ASP A 78 3.68 -9.42 4.09
CA ASP A 78 2.82 -10.33 3.34
C ASP A 78 1.62 -9.59 2.71
N GLU A 79 0.97 -8.71 3.46
CA GLU A 79 -0.13 -7.90 2.96
C GLU A 79 0.32 -6.93 1.87
N HIS A 80 1.50 -6.33 2.02
CA HIS A 80 2.06 -5.40 1.05
C HIS A 80 2.36 -6.11 -0.28
N VAL A 81 2.99 -7.26 -0.24
CA VAL A 81 3.26 -8.09 -1.42
C VAL A 81 1.95 -8.47 -2.12
N ASN A 82 0.95 -8.90 -1.36
CA ASN A 82 -0.34 -9.28 -1.92
C ASN A 82 -1.08 -8.09 -2.53
N ALA A 83 -0.97 -6.91 -1.93
CA ALA A 83 -1.56 -5.70 -2.49
C ALA A 83 -0.97 -5.38 -3.88
N PHE A 84 0.35 -5.47 -4.04
CA PHE A 84 0.98 -5.33 -5.35
C PHE A 84 0.57 -6.42 -6.33
N ALA A 85 0.39 -7.66 -5.87
CA ALA A 85 -0.10 -8.76 -6.70
C ALA A 85 -1.50 -8.49 -7.29
N THR A 86 -2.30 -7.67 -6.62
CA THR A 86 -3.61 -7.24 -7.12
C THR A 86 -3.49 -6.53 -8.47
N PHE A 87 -2.45 -5.74 -8.68
CA PHE A 87 -2.20 -5.09 -9.97
C PHE A 87 -1.94 -6.12 -11.08
N SER A 88 -1.18 -7.17 -10.80
CA SER A 88 -0.91 -8.23 -11.77
C SER A 88 -2.16 -9.05 -12.13
N ARG A 89 -3.16 -9.04 -11.26
CA ARG A 89 -4.46 -9.68 -11.48
C ARG A 89 -5.49 -8.71 -12.08
N MET A 90 -5.04 -7.61 -12.66
CA MET A 90 -5.90 -6.60 -13.29
C MET A 90 -6.90 -5.98 -12.32
N GLY A 91 -6.53 -5.81 -11.06
CA GLY A 91 -7.36 -5.22 -10.01
C GLY A 91 -8.18 -6.22 -9.20
N ASN A 92 -8.04 -7.51 -9.45
CA ASN A 92 -8.76 -8.54 -8.70
C ASN A 92 -8.00 -8.91 -7.43
N TYR A 93 -8.55 -8.54 -6.28
CA TYR A 93 -8.00 -8.92 -4.98
C TYR A 93 -8.30 -10.38 -4.68
N LYS A 94 -7.29 -11.07 -4.13
CA LYS A 94 -7.45 -12.41 -3.56
C LYS A 94 -6.80 -12.45 -2.18
N PRO A 95 -7.44 -13.10 -1.19
CA PRO A 95 -6.84 -13.27 0.12
C PRO A 95 -5.53 -14.05 0.06
N ILE A 96 -4.65 -13.80 1.03
CA ILE A 96 -3.39 -14.52 1.13
C ILE A 96 -3.66 -15.99 1.46
N THR A 97 -2.98 -16.87 0.74
CA THR A 97 -2.96 -18.30 1.02
C THR A 97 -1.52 -18.72 1.24
N TYR A 98 -1.23 -19.32 2.39
CA TYR A 98 0.13 -19.74 2.75
C TYR A 98 0.44 -21.18 2.34
N TYR A 99 -0.59 -21.99 2.18
CA TYR A 99 -0.46 -23.38 1.72
C TYR A 99 -1.76 -23.81 1.04
N THR A 100 -1.67 -24.79 0.15
CA THR A 100 -2.84 -25.36 -0.54
C THR A 100 -3.33 -26.64 0.12
N LYS A 101 -2.41 -27.39 0.72
CA LYS A 101 -2.70 -28.59 1.48
C LYS A 101 -1.56 -28.91 2.43
N VAL A 102 -1.84 -29.66 3.47
CA VAL A 102 -0.83 -30.23 4.38
C VAL A 102 -0.91 -31.74 4.28
N GLU A 103 0.21 -32.35 3.99
CA GLU A 103 0.34 -33.80 3.88
C GLU A 103 1.28 -34.37 4.94
N ASP A 104 1.06 -35.61 5.37
CA ASP A 104 2.03 -36.32 6.18
C ASP A 104 3.19 -36.82 5.30
N ASN A 105 4.20 -37.45 5.92
CA ASN A 105 5.36 -37.95 5.19
C ASN A 105 5.07 -39.15 4.28
N LYS A 106 3.85 -39.67 4.29
CA LYS A 106 3.35 -40.74 3.40
C LYS A 106 2.44 -40.21 2.30
N GLY A 107 2.31 -38.90 2.18
CA GLY A 107 1.46 -38.28 1.17
C GLY A 107 -0.03 -38.21 1.52
N LYS A 108 -0.43 -38.57 2.74
CA LYS A 108 -1.81 -38.46 3.19
C LYS A 108 -2.13 -37.00 3.51
N VAL A 109 -3.19 -36.45 2.90
CA VAL A 109 -3.67 -35.10 3.18
C VAL A 109 -4.28 -35.07 4.58
N ILE A 110 -3.76 -34.19 5.45
CA ILE A 110 -4.25 -34.03 6.83
C ILE A 110 -4.93 -32.69 7.05
N TYR A 111 -4.82 -31.76 6.09
CA TYR A 111 -5.47 -30.45 6.16
C TYR A 111 -5.66 -29.82 4.78
#